data_d56b54e3a0eccc46073e284cd86bf2a7
#
_entry.id   d56b54e3a0eccc46073e284cd86bf2a7
#
_cell.length_a   1.000
_cell.length_b   1.000
_cell.length_c   1.000
_cell.angle_alpha   90.00
_cell.angle_beta   90.00
_cell.angle_gamma   90.00
#
_symmetry.space_group_name_H-M   'P 1'
#
loop_
_entity.id
_entity.type
_entity.pdbx_description
1 polymer ?
#
loop_
_entity_poly.entity_id
_entity_poly.type
_entity_poly.pdbx_seq_one_letter_code
_entity_poly.pdbx_strand_id
1 'polypeptide(L)'
;MKRSSLFTRIISLAILTVVLVGTMTSCFLTDKKWEGNIITVTAEATECVTSFAETIVNGDIEAAKSYLHPNCSPSADEIEQYVKDTLEAKDIDFTEDVEFAFDGFNPEIVSEHVKYDIAGHATVGDKVVNIKLGVMKDENGLGIYSVVIE
;
A
#
# COMPACT_ATOMS: atom_id res chain seq x y z
N MET A 1 -10.90 19.59 13.10
CA MET A 1 -9.92 18.69 13.73
C MET A 1 -10.49 17.39 14.33
N LYS A 2 -11.67 16.91 13.91
CA LYS A 2 -12.25 15.64 14.40
C LYS A 2 -12.32 14.52 13.33
N ARG A 3 -11.87 14.78 12.08
CA ARG A 3 -11.97 13.83 10.96
C ARG A 3 -10.90 12.71 10.99
N SER A 4 -9.71 12.96 11.54
CA SER A 4 -8.61 11.98 11.54
C SER A 4 -8.91 10.72 12.36
N SER A 5 -9.70 10.80 13.42
CA SER A 5 -9.91 9.67 14.33
C SER A 5 -10.85 8.59 13.76
N LEU A 6 -11.79 8.98 12.89
CA LEU A 6 -12.70 8.02 12.25
C LEU A 6 -11.99 7.29 11.09
N PHE A 7 -11.22 8.05 10.32
CA PHE A 7 -10.40 7.54 9.22
C PHE A 7 -9.37 6.52 9.71
N THR A 8 -8.63 6.85 10.77
CA THR A 8 -7.66 5.95 11.41
C THR A 8 -8.33 4.67 11.93
N ARG A 9 -9.58 4.74 12.40
CA ARG A 9 -10.31 3.56 12.91
C ARG A 9 -10.77 2.63 11.79
N ILE A 10 -11.23 3.16 10.67
CA ILE A 10 -11.67 2.37 9.51
C ILE A 10 -10.48 1.67 8.86
N ILE A 11 -9.37 2.39 8.65
CA ILE A 11 -8.12 1.82 8.15
C ILE A 11 -7.58 0.74 9.11
N SER A 12 -7.57 1.00 10.42
CA SER A 12 -7.13 0.02 11.43
C SER A 12 -7.97 -1.25 11.42
N LEU A 13 -9.28 -1.16 11.16
CA LEU A 13 -10.16 -2.35 11.09
C LEU A 13 -9.90 -3.17 9.82
N ALA A 14 -9.69 -2.50 8.68
CA ALA A 14 -9.33 -3.16 7.42
C ALA A 14 -7.95 -3.85 7.52
N ILE A 15 -6.97 -3.22 8.16
CA ILE A 15 -5.63 -3.77 8.41
C ILE A 15 -5.70 -5.04 9.25
N LEU A 16 -6.52 -5.07 10.30
CA LEU A 16 -6.67 -6.24 11.15
C LEU A 16 -7.19 -7.45 10.37
N THR A 17 -8.09 -7.22 9.41
CA THR A 17 -8.65 -8.29 8.57
C THR A 17 -7.60 -8.82 7.58
N VAL A 18 -6.77 -7.97 7.00
CA VAL A 18 -5.71 -8.36 6.07
C VAL A 18 -4.60 -9.14 6.78
N VAL A 19 -4.21 -8.74 7.97
CA VAL A 19 -3.20 -9.47 8.78
C VAL A 19 -3.69 -10.87 9.14
N LEU A 20 -4.99 -11.04 9.46
CA LEU A 20 -5.59 -12.35 9.75
C LEU A 20 -5.62 -13.27 8.53
N VAL A 21 -5.92 -12.75 7.34
CA VAL A 21 -5.92 -13.53 6.09
C VAL A 21 -4.48 -13.88 5.66
N GLY A 22 -3.55 -12.95 5.81
CA GLY A 22 -2.12 -13.15 5.47
C GLY A 22 -1.46 -14.24 6.32
N THR A 23 -1.83 -14.41 7.57
CA THR A 23 -1.28 -15.44 8.44
C THR A 23 -1.73 -16.87 8.08
N MET A 24 -2.87 -17.03 7.41
CA MET A 24 -3.38 -18.35 6.99
C MET A 24 -2.69 -18.89 5.73
N THR A 25 -2.15 -18.03 4.87
CA THR A 25 -1.45 -18.43 3.64
C THR A 25 0.03 -18.72 3.84
N SER A 26 0.62 -18.36 4.97
CA SER A 26 2.05 -18.53 5.26
C SER A 26 2.50 -19.99 5.45
N CYS A 27 1.57 -20.94 5.60
CA CYS A 27 1.90 -22.36 5.78
C CYS A 27 2.46 -23.06 4.52
N PHE A 28 2.41 -22.44 3.35
CA PHE A 28 2.85 -23.06 2.08
C PHE A 28 4.25 -22.61 1.59
N LEU A 29 4.94 -21.73 2.32
CA LEU A 29 6.18 -21.10 1.85
C LEU A 29 7.47 -21.68 2.48
N THR A 30 7.45 -22.92 2.95
CA THR A 30 8.53 -23.49 3.79
C THR A 30 9.82 -23.89 3.06
N ASP A 31 9.91 -23.79 1.74
CA ASP A 31 11.06 -24.33 0.98
C ASP A 31 12.07 -23.29 0.45
N LYS A 32 11.96 -22.00 0.79
CA LYS A 32 12.89 -20.97 0.31
C LYS A 32 13.71 -20.38 1.47
N LYS A 33 15.00 -20.14 1.20
CA LYS A 33 16.00 -19.58 2.12
C LYS A 33 15.70 -18.12 2.56
N TRP A 34 14.51 -17.87 3.06
CA TRP A 34 14.22 -16.61 3.72
C TRP A 34 14.43 -16.77 5.23
N GLU A 35 15.41 -16.09 5.79
CA GLU A 35 15.73 -16.12 7.23
C GLU A 35 14.92 -15.09 8.05
N GLY A 36 14.09 -14.28 7.41
CA GLY A 36 13.27 -13.27 8.07
C GLY A 36 11.99 -13.83 8.67
N ASN A 37 11.45 -13.14 9.67
CA ASN A 37 10.11 -13.44 10.20
C ASN A 37 9.04 -12.86 9.28
N ILE A 38 8.37 -13.70 8.49
CA ILE A 38 7.37 -13.28 7.52
C ILE A 38 6.20 -12.50 8.16
N ILE A 39 5.83 -12.84 9.39
CA ILE A 39 4.76 -12.16 10.13
C ILE A 39 5.15 -10.70 10.40
N THR A 40 6.39 -10.49 10.86
CA THR A 40 6.90 -9.13 11.10
C THR A 40 6.97 -8.33 9.82
N VAL A 41 7.48 -8.91 8.74
CA VAL A 41 7.59 -8.23 7.44
C VAL A 41 6.21 -7.92 6.84
N THR A 42 5.24 -8.81 7.04
CA THR A 42 3.84 -8.56 6.63
C THR A 42 3.23 -7.38 7.37
N ALA A 43 3.46 -7.29 8.69
CA ALA A 43 2.99 -6.15 9.48
C ALA A 43 3.65 -4.84 9.03
N GLU A 44 4.97 -4.85 8.82
CA GLU A 44 5.72 -3.70 8.31
C GLU A 44 5.23 -3.28 6.91
N ALA A 45 4.96 -4.24 6.01
CA ALA A 45 4.45 -3.97 4.67
C ALA A 45 3.04 -3.34 4.72
N THR A 46 2.19 -3.83 5.61
CA THR A 46 0.84 -3.29 5.81
C THR A 46 0.90 -1.85 6.33
N GLU A 47 1.76 -1.58 7.31
CA GLU A 47 1.96 -0.23 7.84
C GLU A 47 2.51 0.72 6.76
N CYS A 48 3.49 0.28 5.98
CA CYS A 48 4.05 1.03 4.87
C CYS A 48 2.97 1.47 3.87
N VAL A 49 2.12 0.52 3.43
CA VAL A 49 1.04 0.80 2.47
C VAL A 49 -0.01 1.74 3.06
N THR A 50 -0.38 1.54 4.31
CA THR A 50 -1.37 2.39 4.97
C THR A 50 -0.87 3.82 5.09
N SER A 51 0.37 3.98 5.56
CA SER A 51 0.98 5.31 5.70
C SER A 51 1.15 6.00 4.35
N PHE A 52 1.56 5.27 3.31
CA PHE A 52 1.62 5.79 1.95
C PHE A 52 0.25 6.26 1.46
N ALA A 53 -0.79 5.44 1.61
CA ALA A 53 -2.14 5.80 1.20
C ALA A 53 -2.67 7.04 1.94
N GLU A 54 -2.43 7.12 3.25
CA GLU A 54 -2.79 8.29 4.05
C GLU A 54 -2.10 9.58 3.56
N THR A 55 -0.80 9.51 3.21
CA THR A 55 -0.08 10.68 2.70
C THR A 55 -0.62 11.13 1.35
N ILE A 56 -0.95 10.20 0.44
CA ILE A 56 -1.56 10.53 -0.86
C ILE A 56 -2.92 11.20 -0.67
N VAL A 57 -3.79 10.63 0.16
CA VAL A 57 -5.13 11.17 0.43
C VAL A 57 -5.08 12.55 1.09
N ASN A 58 -4.10 12.79 1.94
CA ASN A 58 -3.88 14.08 2.58
C ASN A 58 -3.19 15.12 1.66
N GLY A 59 -2.78 14.73 0.46
CA GLY A 59 -2.08 15.60 -0.48
C GLY A 59 -0.60 15.84 -0.11
N ASP A 60 -0.07 15.07 0.84
CA ASP A 60 1.34 15.18 1.26
C ASP A 60 2.23 14.23 0.43
N ILE A 61 2.41 14.57 -0.83
CA ILE A 61 3.18 13.75 -1.77
C ILE A 61 4.66 13.67 -1.37
N GLU A 62 5.21 14.71 -0.76
CA GLU A 62 6.61 14.67 -0.28
C GLU A 62 6.79 13.63 0.82
N ALA A 63 5.86 13.53 1.76
CA ALA A 63 5.88 12.45 2.75
C ALA A 63 5.68 11.07 2.10
N ALA A 64 4.83 10.96 1.08
CA ALA A 64 4.61 9.72 0.35
C ALA A 64 5.89 9.16 -0.27
N LYS A 65 6.78 10.03 -0.78
CA LYS A 65 8.08 9.62 -1.37
C LYS A 65 8.96 8.84 -0.41
N SER A 66 8.83 9.07 0.90
CA SER A 66 9.62 8.38 1.91
C SER A 66 9.29 6.89 2.07
N TYR A 67 8.13 6.46 1.57
CA TYR A 67 7.70 5.06 1.58
C TYR A 67 8.07 4.30 0.31
N LEU A 68 8.61 4.99 -0.70
CA LEU A 68 8.96 4.37 -1.97
C LEU A 68 10.30 3.62 -1.87
N HIS A 69 10.31 2.42 -2.43
CA HIS A 69 11.55 1.68 -2.64
C HIS A 69 12.40 2.36 -3.72
N PRO A 70 13.75 2.33 -3.67
CA PRO A 70 14.59 2.92 -4.72
C PRO A 70 14.28 2.44 -6.14
N ASN A 71 13.74 1.24 -6.28
CA ASN A 71 13.34 0.64 -7.56
C ASN A 71 11.84 0.86 -7.87
N CYS A 72 11.19 1.84 -7.26
CA CYS A 72 9.78 2.10 -7.50
C CYS A 72 9.50 2.55 -8.93
N SER A 73 8.36 2.10 -9.46
CA SER A 73 7.79 2.59 -10.70
C SER A 73 6.32 2.96 -10.46
N PRO A 74 5.91 4.24 -10.68
CA PRO A 74 6.75 5.39 -11.03
C PRO A 74 7.79 5.73 -9.96
N SER A 75 8.89 6.35 -10.36
CA SER A 75 9.97 6.76 -9.45
C SER A 75 9.52 7.88 -8.48
N ALA A 76 10.33 8.13 -7.45
CA ALA A 76 10.05 9.20 -6.49
C ALA A 76 9.91 10.60 -7.13
N ASP A 77 10.60 10.85 -8.24
CA ASP A 77 10.49 12.11 -8.96
C ASP A 77 9.23 12.19 -9.84
N GLU A 78 8.69 11.05 -10.24
CA GLU A 78 7.54 10.93 -11.15
C GLU A 78 6.22 10.74 -10.41
N ILE A 79 6.25 10.26 -9.16
CA ILE A 79 5.04 9.84 -8.44
C ILE A 79 4.01 10.96 -8.29
N GLU A 80 4.46 12.19 -8.05
CA GLU A 80 3.57 13.34 -7.89
C GLU A 80 2.78 13.59 -9.18
N GLN A 81 3.48 13.65 -10.31
CA GLN A 81 2.84 13.89 -11.60
C GLN A 81 1.93 12.73 -11.99
N TYR A 82 2.39 11.50 -11.76
CA TYR A 82 1.61 10.29 -12.01
C TYR A 82 0.28 10.27 -11.25
N VAL A 83 0.32 10.53 -9.94
CA VAL A 83 -0.88 10.58 -9.11
C VAL A 83 -1.82 11.69 -9.58
N LYS A 84 -1.28 12.88 -9.79
CA LYS A 84 -2.06 14.04 -10.25
C LYS A 84 -2.74 13.79 -11.59
N ASP A 85 -2.00 13.34 -12.59
CA ASP A 85 -2.55 13.09 -13.93
C ASP A 85 -3.62 11.99 -13.90
N THR A 86 -3.41 10.96 -13.06
CA THR A 86 -4.36 9.86 -12.94
C THR A 86 -5.65 10.31 -12.26
N LEU A 87 -5.57 11.12 -11.21
CA LEU A 87 -6.73 11.64 -10.51
C LEU A 87 -7.50 12.64 -11.38
N GLU A 88 -6.80 13.53 -12.07
CA GLU A 88 -7.41 14.46 -13.02
C GLU A 88 -8.13 13.72 -14.15
N ALA A 89 -7.51 12.69 -14.73
CA ALA A 89 -8.11 11.88 -15.80
C ALA A 89 -9.40 11.16 -15.34
N LYS A 90 -9.53 10.88 -14.05
CA LYS A 90 -10.70 10.24 -13.46
C LYS A 90 -11.69 11.23 -12.85
N ASP A 91 -11.38 12.53 -12.91
CA ASP A 91 -12.17 13.60 -12.29
C ASP A 91 -12.41 13.32 -10.79
N ILE A 92 -11.32 13.00 -10.07
CA ILE A 92 -11.32 12.67 -8.64
C ILE A 92 -10.66 13.79 -7.87
N ASP A 93 -11.34 14.25 -6.82
CA ASP A 93 -10.84 15.25 -5.89
C ASP A 93 -10.82 14.67 -4.47
N PHE A 94 -9.62 14.48 -3.90
CA PHE A 94 -9.45 13.99 -2.53
C PHE A 94 -9.81 15.01 -1.45
N THR A 95 -10.39 16.16 -1.79
CA THR A 95 -11.01 17.06 -0.81
C THR A 95 -12.31 16.49 -0.23
N GLU A 96 -12.92 15.51 -0.91
CA GLU A 96 -14.08 14.77 -0.41
C GLU A 96 -13.66 13.68 0.59
N ASP A 97 -14.64 13.08 1.27
CA ASP A 97 -14.37 11.96 2.18
C ASP A 97 -13.91 10.74 1.34
N VAL A 98 -12.76 10.19 1.68
CA VAL A 98 -12.16 9.02 1.02
C VAL A 98 -12.24 7.82 1.94
N GLU A 99 -12.84 6.74 1.45
CA GLU A 99 -12.82 5.44 2.10
C GLU A 99 -11.87 4.51 1.38
N PHE A 100 -10.95 3.89 2.11
CA PHE A 100 -9.98 2.93 1.60
C PHE A 100 -10.33 1.52 2.04
N ALA A 101 -10.34 0.57 1.12
CA ALA A 101 -10.48 -0.84 1.42
C ALA A 101 -9.41 -1.67 0.71
N PHE A 102 -8.89 -2.68 1.39
CA PHE A 102 -7.98 -3.65 0.81
C PHE A 102 -8.76 -4.89 0.39
N ASP A 103 -8.61 -5.29 -0.88
CA ASP A 103 -9.32 -6.42 -1.49
C ASP A 103 -8.49 -7.69 -1.49
N GLY A 104 -7.17 -7.57 -1.49
CA GLY A 104 -6.27 -8.70 -1.54
C GLY A 104 -4.85 -8.38 -1.10
N PHE A 105 -4.19 -9.40 -0.58
CA PHE A 105 -2.81 -9.35 -0.14
C PHE A 105 -2.14 -10.68 -0.50
N ASN A 106 -1.17 -10.63 -1.40
CA ASN A 106 -0.51 -11.81 -1.91
C ASN A 106 1.01 -11.75 -1.67
N PRO A 107 1.55 -12.48 -0.68
CA PRO A 107 2.98 -12.55 -0.44
C PRO A 107 3.67 -13.50 -1.40
N GLU A 108 4.82 -13.10 -1.90
CA GLU A 108 5.72 -13.93 -2.70
C GLU A 108 7.15 -13.85 -2.16
N ILE A 109 7.77 -15.00 -1.90
CA ILE A 109 9.19 -15.09 -1.57
C ILE A 109 9.96 -15.38 -2.84
N VAL A 110 10.82 -14.45 -3.23
CA VAL A 110 11.65 -14.57 -4.44
C VAL A 110 13.12 -14.49 -4.04
N SER A 111 13.79 -15.63 -4.03
CA SER A 111 15.21 -15.70 -3.67
C SER A 111 15.52 -15.08 -2.29
N GLU A 112 16.12 -13.89 -2.28
CA GLU A 112 16.59 -13.20 -1.07
C GLU A 112 15.70 -12.04 -0.65
N HIS A 113 14.55 -11.85 -1.32
CA HIS A 113 13.62 -10.79 -0.99
C HIS A 113 12.18 -11.28 -0.90
N VAL A 114 11.35 -10.50 -0.22
CA VAL A 114 9.90 -10.74 -0.13
C VAL A 114 9.19 -9.64 -0.89
N LYS A 115 8.24 -10.03 -1.71
CA LYS A 115 7.31 -9.13 -2.39
C LYS A 115 5.90 -9.36 -1.90
N TYR A 116 5.13 -8.30 -1.90
CA TYR A 116 3.71 -8.32 -1.60
C TYR A 116 2.97 -7.56 -2.69
N ASP A 117 2.02 -8.22 -3.33
CA ASP A 117 1.08 -7.57 -4.22
C ASP A 117 -0.21 -7.31 -3.44
N ILE A 118 -0.55 -6.04 -3.31
CA ILE A 118 -1.67 -5.57 -2.52
C ILE A 118 -2.65 -4.89 -3.45
N ALA A 119 -3.85 -5.42 -3.51
CA ALA A 119 -4.96 -4.82 -4.24
C ALA A 119 -5.92 -4.15 -3.26
N GLY A 120 -6.45 -3.01 -3.65
CA GLY A 120 -7.44 -2.28 -2.88
C GLY A 120 -8.19 -1.30 -3.76
N HIS A 121 -9.13 -0.60 -3.16
CA HIS A 121 -9.83 0.49 -3.82
C HIS A 121 -10.06 1.66 -2.88
N ALA A 122 -10.11 2.84 -3.45
CA ALA A 122 -10.55 4.05 -2.79
C ALA A 122 -11.94 4.45 -3.31
N THR A 123 -12.86 4.74 -2.41
CA THR A 123 -14.16 5.31 -2.76
C THR A 123 -14.14 6.79 -2.41
N VAL A 124 -14.42 7.65 -3.38
CA VAL A 124 -14.46 9.10 -3.27
C VAL A 124 -15.82 9.58 -3.77
N GLY A 125 -16.70 9.91 -2.86
CA GLY A 125 -18.11 10.18 -3.20
C GLY A 125 -18.80 8.96 -3.81
N ASP A 126 -19.18 9.04 -5.09
CA ASP A 126 -19.79 7.96 -5.87
C ASP A 126 -18.80 7.24 -6.82
N LYS A 127 -17.54 7.62 -6.79
CA LYS A 127 -16.48 7.07 -7.66
C LYS A 127 -15.63 6.06 -6.93
N VAL A 128 -15.22 5.01 -7.66
CA VAL A 128 -14.32 3.97 -7.14
C VAL A 128 -13.05 3.95 -7.99
N VAL A 129 -11.92 3.93 -7.31
CA VAL A 129 -10.58 3.87 -7.91
C VAL A 129 -9.88 2.62 -7.43
N ASN A 130 -9.52 1.74 -8.34
CA ASN A 130 -8.75 0.56 -8.00
C ASN A 130 -7.26 0.92 -7.86
N ILE A 131 -6.64 0.38 -6.85
CA ILE A 131 -5.23 0.65 -6.53
C ILE A 131 -4.53 -0.69 -6.35
N LYS A 132 -3.40 -0.84 -7.03
CA LYS A 132 -2.51 -1.98 -6.86
C LYS A 132 -1.15 -1.46 -6.41
N LEU A 133 -0.68 -1.96 -5.30
CA LEU A 133 0.61 -1.59 -4.72
C LEU A 133 1.49 -2.84 -4.61
N GLY A 134 2.71 -2.73 -5.11
CA GLY A 134 3.74 -3.71 -4.84
C GLY A 134 4.64 -3.22 -3.72
N VAL A 135 4.83 -4.03 -2.68
CA VAL A 135 5.79 -3.76 -1.60
C VAL A 135 6.91 -4.78 -1.68
N MET A 136 8.15 -4.35 -1.53
CA MET A 136 9.31 -5.22 -1.53
C MET A 136 10.18 -4.95 -0.31
N LYS A 137 10.72 -6.03 0.26
CA LYS A 137 11.79 -5.96 1.26
C LYS A 137 13.00 -6.71 0.74
N ASP A 138 14.10 -6.01 0.57
CA ASP A 138 15.41 -6.52 0.14
C ASP A 138 16.55 -5.89 0.96
N GLU A 139 17.76 -5.93 0.46
CA GLU A 139 18.95 -5.32 1.08
C GLU A 139 18.87 -3.79 1.20
N ASN A 140 18.05 -3.12 0.37
CA ASN A 140 17.84 -1.68 0.41
C ASN A 140 16.74 -1.28 1.42
N GLY A 141 16.09 -2.24 2.04
CA GLY A 141 15.03 -2.04 3.03
C GLY A 141 13.63 -2.42 2.52
N LEU A 142 12.63 -1.96 3.24
CA LEU A 142 11.23 -2.13 2.89
C LEU A 142 10.71 -0.86 2.22
N GLY A 143 9.98 -1.01 1.12
CA GLY A 143 9.34 0.11 0.44
C GLY A 143 8.41 -0.33 -0.69
N ILE A 144 7.62 0.62 -1.18
CA ILE A 144 6.71 0.42 -2.31
C ILE A 144 7.51 0.47 -3.61
N TYR A 145 7.53 -0.63 -4.37
CA TYR A 145 8.24 -0.73 -5.64
C TYR A 145 7.35 -0.55 -6.88
N SER A 146 6.04 -0.59 -6.70
CA SER A 146 5.07 -0.44 -7.80
C SER A 146 3.81 0.25 -7.31
N VAL A 147 3.34 1.23 -8.06
CA VAL A 147 2.06 1.93 -7.84
C VAL A 147 1.28 1.94 -9.13
N VAL A 148 0.07 1.35 -9.12
CA VAL A 148 -0.85 1.37 -10.25
C VAL A 148 -2.22 1.82 -9.76
N ILE A 149 -2.78 2.86 -10.40
CA ILE A 149 -4.10 3.42 -10.11
C ILE A 149 -4.96 3.27 -11.38
N GLU A 150 -6.06 2.49 -11.26
CA GLU A 150 -6.95 2.12 -12.38
C GLU A 150 -8.36 2.66 -12.21
#